data_ace73a8feacb91412a187d6350e9e289
#
_entry.id   ace73a8feacb91412a187d6350e9e289
#
_cell.length_a   1.000
_cell.length_b   1.000
_cell.length_c   1.000
_cell.angle_alpha   90.00
_cell.angle_beta   90.00
_cell.angle_gamma   90.00
#
_symmetry.space_group_name_H-M   'P 1'
#
loop_
_entity.id
_entity.type
_entity.pdbx_description
1 polymer ?
#
loop_
_entity_poly.entity_id
_entity_poly.type
_entity_poly.pdbx_seq_one_letter_code
_entity_poly.pdbx_strand_id
1 'polypeptide(L)'
;IVHPTNNRIYDNKYIMQIWGKVEDILQKADNWCFIGYSLPEADRYFSYVLSKTYNLRKIKKNNLPEISVVNPNSYINKHKTILEKLNSYNDNNEIKNYFSSIQKGKDIFKRFENYFNNVKKYECSFKEFMLNYFEVL
;
A
#
# COMPACT_ATOMS: atom_id res chain seq x y z
N ILE A 1 -8.23 -17.13 17.05
CA ILE A 1 -7.76 -16.65 15.74
C ILE A 1 -9.01 -16.26 14.94
N VAL A 2 -9.17 -14.97 14.68
CA VAL A 2 -10.30 -14.47 13.87
C VAL A 2 -9.88 -14.56 12.41
N HIS A 3 -10.51 -15.45 11.67
CA HIS A 3 -10.30 -15.51 10.22
C HIS A 3 -10.87 -14.26 9.55
N PRO A 4 -10.19 -13.67 8.58
CA PRO A 4 -10.63 -12.45 7.88
C PRO A 4 -11.74 -12.79 6.87
N THR A 5 -12.91 -13.19 7.36
CA THR A 5 -14.12 -13.26 6.56
C THR A 5 -14.94 -12.01 6.80
N ASN A 6 -15.35 -11.35 5.73
CA ASN A 6 -15.93 -10.00 5.69
C ASN A 6 -17.08 -9.71 6.68
N ASN A 7 -17.71 -10.69 7.27
CA ASN A 7 -18.88 -10.50 8.14
C ASN A 7 -18.60 -10.65 9.65
N ARG A 8 -17.47 -11.24 10.06
CA ARG A 8 -17.19 -11.51 11.49
C ARG A 8 -16.49 -10.38 12.23
N ILE A 9 -15.92 -9.43 11.53
CA ILE A 9 -15.27 -8.26 12.15
C ILE A 9 -16.31 -7.36 12.84
N TYR A 10 -17.51 -7.28 12.29
CA TYR A 10 -18.58 -6.43 12.82
C TYR A 10 -19.27 -6.99 14.05
N ASP A 11 -19.18 -8.30 14.29
CA ASP A 11 -19.84 -8.96 15.41
C ASP A 11 -19.02 -8.93 16.71
N ASN A 12 -17.75 -8.51 16.65
CA ASN A 12 -16.88 -8.45 17.81
C ASN A 12 -16.71 -7.02 18.32
N LYS A 13 -17.36 -6.69 19.43
CA LYS A 13 -17.33 -5.38 20.09
C LYS A 13 -15.90 -4.87 20.34
N TYR A 14 -14.96 -5.74 20.71
CA TYR A 14 -13.57 -5.35 20.96
C TYR A 14 -12.85 -4.95 19.67
N ILE A 15 -13.08 -5.67 18.60
CA ILE A 15 -12.50 -5.37 17.28
C ILE A 15 -13.05 -4.02 16.79
N MET A 16 -14.33 -3.77 16.94
CA MET A 16 -14.94 -2.49 16.56
C MET A 16 -14.37 -1.32 17.37
N GLN A 17 -14.12 -1.51 18.68
CA GLN A 17 -13.47 -0.49 19.51
C GLN A 17 -12.04 -0.20 19.07
N ILE A 18 -11.27 -1.24 18.68
CA ILE A 18 -9.91 -1.07 18.16
C ILE A 18 -9.94 -0.27 16.85
N TRP A 19 -10.83 -0.60 15.94
CA TRP A 19 -10.98 0.13 14.68
C TRP A 19 -11.43 1.58 14.87
N GLY A 20 -12.30 1.85 15.83
CA GLY A 20 -12.65 3.23 16.22
C GLY A 20 -11.42 4.03 16.66
N LYS A 21 -10.55 3.44 17.48
CA LYS A 21 -9.28 4.08 17.88
C LYS A 21 -8.33 4.29 16.70
N VAL A 22 -8.25 3.33 15.77
CA VAL A 22 -7.45 3.47 14.56
C VAL A 22 -7.95 4.64 13.71
N GLU A 23 -9.26 4.75 13.49
CA GLU A 23 -9.85 5.89 12.77
C GLU A 23 -9.52 7.22 13.46
N ASP A 24 -9.62 7.29 14.79
CA ASP A 24 -9.29 8.51 15.55
C ASP A 24 -7.82 8.92 15.42
N ILE A 25 -6.91 7.95 15.44
CA ILE A 25 -5.48 8.20 15.24
C ILE A 25 -5.22 8.71 13.82
N LEU A 26 -5.78 8.04 12.81
CA LEU A 26 -5.63 8.44 11.42
C LEU A 26 -6.22 9.83 11.13
N GLN A 27 -7.28 10.22 11.83
CA GLN A 27 -7.86 11.56 11.72
C GLN A 27 -6.93 12.67 12.23
N LYS A 28 -6.03 12.36 13.14
CA LYS A 28 -5.17 13.33 13.82
C LYS A 28 -3.73 13.32 13.34
N ALA A 29 -3.24 12.17 12.89
CA ALA A 29 -1.85 11.98 12.48
C ALA A 29 -1.54 12.78 11.19
N ASP A 30 -0.48 13.58 11.23
CA ASP A 30 -0.04 14.36 10.07
C ASP A 30 0.75 13.51 9.07
N ASN A 31 1.37 12.43 9.53
CA ASN A 31 2.16 11.52 8.70
C ASN A 31 1.63 10.08 8.83
N TRP A 32 1.41 9.42 7.70
CA TRP A 32 1.09 8.00 7.61
C TRP A 32 2.23 7.28 6.92
N CYS A 33 2.94 6.43 7.66
CA CYS A 33 4.07 5.68 7.13
C CYS A 33 3.75 4.19 7.08
N PHE A 34 3.73 3.62 5.89
CA PHE A 34 3.48 2.20 5.64
C PHE A 34 4.82 1.50 5.36
N ILE A 35 5.25 0.64 6.27
CA ILE A 35 6.53 -0.06 6.18
C ILE A 35 6.28 -1.55 6.00
N GLY A 36 6.76 -2.11 4.89
CA GLY A 36 6.63 -3.54 4.59
C GLY A 36 5.19 -4.00 4.32
N TYR A 37 4.24 -3.08 4.25
CA TYR A 37 2.84 -3.38 3.97
C TYR A 37 2.51 -3.19 2.49
N SER A 38 1.88 -4.18 1.88
CA SER A 38 1.64 -4.20 0.43
C SER A 38 0.23 -3.75 0.01
N LEU A 39 -0.62 -3.38 0.96
CA LEU A 39 -2.04 -3.05 0.74
C LEU A 39 -2.73 -4.14 -0.11
N PRO A 40 -2.82 -5.39 0.41
CA PRO A 40 -3.35 -6.50 -0.36
C PRO A 40 -4.86 -6.33 -0.62
N GLU A 41 -5.33 -6.76 -1.78
CA GLU A 41 -6.75 -6.65 -2.16
C GLU A 41 -7.70 -7.39 -1.20
N ALA A 42 -7.20 -8.42 -0.51
CA ALA A 42 -7.96 -9.16 0.48
C ALA A 42 -8.25 -8.35 1.76
N ASP A 43 -7.44 -7.32 2.03
CA ASP A 43 -7.58 -6.46 3.21
C ASP A 43 -8.51 -5.26 2.93
N ARG A 44 -9.72 -5.58 2.49
CA ARG A 44 -10.71 -4.58 2.05
C ARG A 44 -11.15 -3.64 3.15
N TYR A 45 -11.25 -4.15 4.39
CA TYR A 45 -11.71 -3.32 5.49
C TYR A 45 -10.70 -2.23 5.84
N PHE A 46 -9.43 -2.58 5.95
CA PHE A 46 -8.38 -1.60 6.22
C PHE A 46 -8.24 -0.58 5.09
N SER A 47 -8.26 -1.03 3.84
CA SER A 47 -8.27 -0.13 2.67
C SER A 47 -9.47 0.82 2.69
N TYR A 48 -10.64 0.34 3.10
CA TYR A 48 -11.83 1.18 3.28
C TYR A 48 -11.63 2.22 4.38
N VAL A 49 -11.13 1.83 5.56
CA VAL A 49 -10.88 2.75 6.69
C VAL A 49 -9.88 3.84 6.29
N LEU A 50 -8.78 3.47 5.63
CA LEU A 50 -7.78 4.42 5.14
C LEU A 50 -8.39 5.43 4.15
N SER A 51 -9.07 4.92 3.13
CA SER A 51 -9.70 5.73 2.08
C SER A 51 -10.77 6.66 2.64
N LYS A 52 -11.66 6.15 3.49
CA LYS A 52 -12.70 6.92 4.18
C LYS A 52 -12.09 8.06 4.99
N THR A 53 -11.08 7.75 5.82
CA THR A 53 -10.45 8.74 6.69
C THR A 53 -9.72 9.81 5.88
N TYR A 54 -9.00 9.42 4.86
CA TYR A 54 -8.32 10.33 3.95
C TYR A 54 -9.29 11.30 3.27
N ASN A 55 -10.38 10.78 2.71
CA ASN A 55 -11.40 11.59 2.04
C ASN A 55 -12.14 12.53 3.00
N LEU A 56 -12.42 12.09 4.23
CA LEU A 56 -13.02 12.95 5.25
C LEU A 56 -12.11 14.12 5.62
N ARG A 57 -10.80 13.91 5.72
CA ARG A 57 -9.81 14.98 5.95
C ARG A 57 -9.75 15.95 4.79
N LYS A 58 -9.79 15.43 3.56
CA LYS A 58 -9.83 16.24 2.35
C LYS A 58 -11.03 17.19 2.34
N ILE A 59 -12.20 16.68 2.70
CA ILE A 59 -13.45 17.47 2.68
C ILE A 59 -13.51 18.46 3.85
N LYS A 60 -13.18 18.02 5.07
CA LYS A 60 -13.43 18.81 6.29
C LYS A 60 -12.36 19.84 6.60
N LYS A 61 -11.09 19.52 6.35
CA LYS A 61 -9.98 20.31 6.88
C LYS A 61 -9.01 20.81 5.82
N ASN A 62 -9.09 20.31 4.59
CA ASN A 62 -8.07 20.49 3.55
C ASN A 62 -6.63 20.21 4.06
N ASN A 63 -6.51 19.42 5.13
CA ASN A 63 -5.27 19.03 5.78
C ASN A 63 -5.06 17.53 5.57
N LEU A 64 -4.47 17.20 4.42
CA LEU A 64 -4.16 15.81 4.08
C LEU A 64 -2.91 15.34 4.82
N PRO A 65 -2.87 14.07 5.27
CA PRO A 65 -1.67 13.51 5.82
C PRO A 65 -0.60 13.34 4.73
N GLU A 66 0.65 13.45 5.12
CA GLU A 66 1.76 13.03 4.27
C GLU A 66 1.82 11.50 4.26
N ILE A 67 1.82 10.91 3.06
CA ILE A 67 1.83 9.45 2.89
C ILE A 67 3.22 8.99 2.47
N SER A 68 3.82 8.12 3.27
CA SER A 68 5.12 7.49 2.97
C SER A 68 4.96 5.97 2.89
N VAL A 69 5.49 5.37 1.84
CA VAL A 69 5.49 3.91 1.64
C VAL A 69 6.91 3.41 1.49
N VAL A 70 7.31 2.55 2.41
CA VAL A 70 8.63 1.90 2.45
C VAL A 70 8.48 0.43 2.11
N ASN A 71 8.96 0.03 0.95
CA ASN A 71 8.90 -1.36 0.53
C ASN A 71 10.04 -1.65 -0.46
N PRO A 72 10.76 -2.77 -0.32
CA PRO A 72 11.84 -3.12 -1.25
C PRO A 72 11.35 -3.40 -2.68
N ASN A 73 10.04 -3.58 -2.87
CA ASN A 73 9.42 -3.87 -4.17
C ASN A 73 10.18 -4.96 -4.99
N SER A 74 10.84 -5.86 -4.26
CA SER A 74 11.75 -6.87 -4.81
C SER A 74 11.11 -7.78 -5.86
N TYR A 75 9.78 -7.88 -5.82
CA TYR A 75 9.03 -8.66 -6.80
C TYR A 75 9.14 -8.06 -8.21
N ILE A 76 9.01 -6.75 -8.35
CA ILE A 76 9.12 -6.07 -9.66
C ILE A 76 10.54 -6.21 -10.20
N ASN A 77 11.55 -5.99 -9.37
CA ASN A 77 12.94 -6.09 -9.79
C ASN A 77 13.31 -7.52 -10.26
N LYS A 78 12.85 -8.54 -9.53
CA LYS A 78 13.06 -9.94 -9.90
C LYS A 78 12.37 -10.32 -11.21
N HIS A 79 11.14 -9.84 -11.42
CA HIS A 79 10.39 -10.10 -12.65
C HIS A 79 10.88 -9.26 -13.82
N LYS A 80 11.38 -8.05 -13.60
CA LYS A 80 12.01 -7.24 -14.63
C LYS A 80 13.19 -7.99 -15.26
N THR A 81 14.05 -8.58 -14.44
CA THR A 81 15.18 -9.39 -14.92
C THR A 81 14.72 -10.62 -15.71
N ILE A 82 13.65 -11.29 -15.29
CA ILE A 82 13.06 -12.42 -16.01
C ILE A 82 12.46 -11.95 -17.35
N LEU A 83 11.77 -10.82 -17.36
CA LEU A 83 11.20 -10.22 -18.58
C LEU A 83 12.27 -9.78 -19.57
N GLU A 84 13.35 -9.19 -19.09
CA GLU A 84 14.50 -8.82 -19.93
C GLU A 84 15.11 -10.05 -20.58
N LYS A 85 15.23 -11.17 -19.84
CA LYS A 85 15.67 -12.45 -20.38
C LYS A 85 14.68 -13.04 -21.39
N LEU A 86 13.37 -13.01 -21.11
CA LEU A 86 12.33 -13.50 -22.01
C LEU A 86 12.23 -12.65 -23.29
N ASN A 87 12.38 -11.33 -23.17
CA ASN A 87 12.40 -10.42 -24.31
C ASN A 87 13.56 -10.67 -25.27
N SER A 88 14.67 -11.22 -24.77
CA SER A 88 15.80 -11.63 -25.62
C SER A 88 15.53 -12.92 -26.43
N TYR A 89 14.50 -13.69 -26.02
CA TYR A 89 14.18 -14.98 -26.63
C TYR A 89 12.93 -15.01 -27.50
N ASN A 90 12.00 -14.06 -27.37
CA ASN A 90 10.72 -14.09 -28.10
C ASN A 90 10.17 -12.71 -28.45
N ASP A 91 9.86 -12.52 -29.75
CA ASP A 91 9.14 -11.35 -30.28
C ASP A 91 7.60 -11.39 -30.04
N ASN A 92 7.13 -12.24 -29.14
CA ASN A 92 5.70 -12.42 -28.93
C ASN A 92 5.11 -11.30 -28.04
N ASN A 93 4.40 -10.38 -28.69
CA ASN A 93 3.75 -9.23 -28.05
C ASN A 93 2.66 -9.63 -27.04
N GLU A 94 2.01 -10.78 -27.20
CA GLU A 94 0.98 -11.26 -26.26
C GLU A 94 1.58 -11.63 -24.89
N ILE A 95 2.74 -12.29 -24.91
CA ILE A 95 3.48 -12.62 -23.69
C ILE A 95 3.94 -11.34 -22.98
N LYS A 96 4.45 -10.35 -23.72
CA LYS A 96 4.83 -9.05 -23.18
C LYS A 96 3.67 -8.32 -22.53
N ASN A 97 2.50 -8.31 -23.16
CA ASN A 97 1.29 -7.69 -22.65
C ASN A 97 0.77 -8.40 -21.40
N TYR A 98 0.79 -9.72 -21.37
CA TYR A 98 0.39 -10.50 -20.20
C TYR A 98 1.28 -10.22 -19.00
N PHE A 99 2.60 -10.26 -19.15
CA PHE A 99 3.54 -9.95 -18.07
C PHE A 99 3.47 -8.48 -17.63
N SER A 100 3.26 -7.56 -18.56
CA SER A 100 3.06 -6.13 -18.25
C SER A 100 1.79 -5.91 -17.40
N SER A 101 0.70 -6.64 -17.67
CA SER A 101 -0.53 -6.58 -16.89
C SER A 101 -0.35 -7.15 -15.48
N ILE A 102 0.41 -8.23 -15.34
CA ILE A 102 0.76 -8.82 -14.04
C ILE A 102 1.64 -7.85 -13.22
N GLN A 103 2.60 -7.19 -13.85
CA GLN A 103 3.45 -6.20 -13.18
C GLN A 103 2.66 -5.01 -12.65
N LYS A 104 1.73 -4.47 -13.46
CA LYS A 104 0.87 -3.35 -13.03
C LYS A 104 0.03 -3.70 -11.80
N GLY A 105 -0.49 -4.93 -11.74
CA GLY A 105 -1.29 -5.40 -10.61
C GLY A 105 -0.49 -5.66 -9.33
N LYS A 106 0.84 -5.80 -9.43
CA LYS A 106 1.73 -6.15 -8.32
C LYS A 106 2.64 -5.02 -7.86
N ASP A 107 2.60 -3.87 -8.52
CA ASP A 107 3.29 -2.67 -8.07
C ASP A 107 2.64 -2.16 -6.79
N ILE A 108 3.35 -2.33 -5.68
CA ILE A 108 2.90 -1.96 -4.35
C ILE A 108 2.65 -0.46 -4.26
N PHE A 109 3.55 0.36 -4.78
CA PHE A 109 3.39 1.82 -4.75
C PHE A 109 2.17 2.27 -5.54
N LYS A 110 1.91 1.62 -6.68
CA LYS A 110 0.74 1.90 -7.51
C LYS A 110 -0.58 1.65 -6.77
N ARG A 111 -0.62 0.63 -5.90
CA ARG A 111 -1.81 0.37 -5.07
C ARG A 111 -2.09 1.52 -4.13
N PHE A 112 -1.06 2.08 -3.49
CA PHE A 112 -1.23 3.25 -2.62
C PHE A 112 -1.62 4.51 -3.41
N GLU A 113 -1.05 4.72 -4.58
CA GLU A 113 -1.39 5.84 -5.47
C GLU A 113 -2.84 5.80 -5.96
N ASN A 114 -3.49 4.64 -5.98
CA ASN A 114 -4.91 4.50 -6.30
C ASN A 114 -5.83 5.09 -5.20
N TYR A 115 -5.35 5.18 -3.98
CA TYR A 115 -6.12 5.70 -2.83
C TYR A 115 -5.70 7.09 -2.39
N PHE A 116 -4.42 7.43 -2.57
CA PHE A 116 -3.83 8.65 -2.00
C PHE A 116 -3.11 9.47 -3.07
N ASN A 117 -3.19 10.79 -2.93
CA ASN A 117 -2.39 11.71 -3.73
C ASN A 117 -1.01 11.90 -3.07
N ASN A 118 0.01 12.19 -3.87
CA ASN A 118 1.35 12.57 -3.40
C ASN A 118 2.00 11.55 -2.44
N VAL A 119 2.04 10.29 -2.85
CA VAL A 119 2.69 9.22 -2.10
C VAL A 119 4.21 9.33 -2.24
N LYS A 120 4.92 9.52 -1.12
CA LYS A 120 6.38 9.41 -1.06
C LYS A 120 6.78 7.93 -1.08
N LYS A 121 7.62 7.55 -2.01
CA LYS A 121 8.02 6.16 -2.27
C LYS A 121 9.47 5.94 -1.88
N TYR A 122 9.71 4.97 -1.01
CA TYR A 122 11.04 4.55 -0.59
C TYR A 122 11.23 3.07 -0.95
N GLU A 123 11.88 2.85 -2.11
CA GLU A 123 12.15 1.49 -2.60
C GLU A 123 13.42 0.93 -1.94
N CYS A 124 13.28 0.60 -0.67
CA CYS A 124 14.38 0.08 0.14
C CYS A 124 13.86 -0.86 1.24
N SER A 125 14.76 -1.59 1.88
CA SER A 125 14.44 -2.37 3.06
C SER A 125 14.16 -1.46 4.27
N PHE A 126 13.50 -1.99 5.28
CA PHE A 126 13.30 -1.26 6.54
C PHE A 126 14.61 -0.80 7.17
N LYS A 127 15.64 -1.66 7.15
CA LYS A 127 16.96 -1.33 7.67
C LYS A 127 17.58 -0.14 6.95
N GLU A 128 17.56 -0.13 5.63
CA GLU A 128 18.08 0.97 4.81
C GLU A 128 17.29 2.25 5.05
N PHE A 129 15.96 2.15 5.16
CA PHE A 129 15.11 3.28 5.47
C PHE A 129 15.45 3.91 6.82
N MET A 130 15.60 3.10 7.86
CA MET A 130 15.97 3.58 9.19
C MET A 130 17.33 4.27 9.21
N LEU A 131 18.30 3.77 8.45
CA LEU A 131 19.66 4.36 8.41
C LEU A 131 19.74 5.67 7.62
N ASN A 132 18.93 5.81 6.57
CA ASN A 132 19.11 6.89 5.60
C ASN A 132 18.00 7.96 5.64
N TYR A 133 16.81 7.62 6.13
CA TYR A 133 15.61 8.47 5.98
C TYR A 133 14.81 8.70 7.26
N PHE A 134 15.12 7.99 8.36
CA PHE A 134 14.30 8.07 9.57
C PHE A 134 14.23 9.48 10.16
N GLU A 135 15.29 10.28 10.05
CA GLU A 135 15.33 11.66 10.54
C GLU A 135 14.44 12.62 9.72
N VAL A 136 13.92 12.17 8.57
CA VAL A 136 13.12 12.98 7.64
C VAL A 136 11.61 12.83 7.89
N LEU A 137 11.24 11.87 8.73
CA LEU A 137 9.84 11.65 9.14
C LEU A 137 9.46 12.55 10.32
#